data_4f9bbcfeffb344025875519ad18990cf
#
_entry.id   4f9bbcfeffb344025875519ad18990cf
#
_cell.length_a   1.000
_cell.length_b   1.000
_cell.length_c   1.000
_cell.angle_alpha   90.00
_cell.angle_beta   90.00
_cell.angle_gamma   90.00
#
_symmetry.space_group_name_H-M   'P 1'
#
loop_
_entity.id
_entity.type
_entity.pdbx_description
1 polymer ?
#
loop_
_entity_poly.entity_id
_entity_poly.type
_entity_poly.pdbx_seq_one_letter_code
_entity_poly.pdbx_strand_id
1 'polypeptide(L)'
;MDELLLSLLKANLEIIPENTAQDTYLLMLVDAARQMITREGITLTDTTEDNNLVVMYAAYLYRKRAEDNPVMPRMLRWALNNRLFSAKVVADV
;
A
#
# COMPACT_ATOMS: atom_id res chain seq x y z
N MET A 1 -5.02 7.95 11.39
CA MET A 1 -4.86 6.87 10.40
C MET A 1 -3.94 7.27 9.25
N ASP A 2 -4.28 8.34 8.52
CA ASP A 2 -3.46 8.77 7.38
C ASP A 2 -2.08 9.26 7.80
N GLU A 3 -1.96 9.88 8.96
CA GLU A 3 -0.67 10.32 9.48
C GLU A 3 0.25 9.14 9.75
N LEU A 4 -0.30 8.04 10.27
CA LEU A 4 0.48 6.83 10.50
C LEU A 4 0.95 6.23 9.18
N LEU A 5 0.04 6.12 8.20
CA LEU A 5 0.39 5.55 6.90
C LEU A 5 1.40 6.42 6.16
N LEU A 6 1.27 7.74 6.26
CA LEU A 6 2.24 8.65 5.68
C LEU A 6 3.62 8.45 6.31
N SER A 7 3.67 8.36 7.63
CA SER A 7 4.92 8.15 8.34
C SER A 7 5.58 6.83 7.93
N LEU A 8 4.79 5.76 7.85
CA LEU A 8 5.29 4.45 7.45
C LEU A 8 5.77 4.45 6.01
N LEU A 9 5.05 5.13 5.13
CA LEU A 9 5.43 5.22 3.73
C LEU A 9 6.74 5.98 3.58
N LYS A 10 6.89 7.11 4.29
CA LYS A 10 8.13 7.87 4.25
C LYS A 10 9.31 7.03 4.75
N ALA A 11 9.09 6.26 5.82
CA ALA A 11 10.14 5.36 6.31
C ALA A 11 10.52 4.31 5.27
N ASN A 12 9.52 3.74 4.60
CA ASN A 12 9.75 2.73 3.54
C ASN A 12 10.56 3.32 2.38
N LEU A 13 10.27 4.57 2.02
CA LEU A 13 10.92 5.26 0.91
C LEU A 13 12.21 5.98 1.32
N GLU A 14 12.58 5.87 2.60
CA GLU A 14 13.79 6.51 3.14
C GLU A 14 13.74 8.03 3.04
N ILE A 15 12.54 8.60 3.19
CA ILE A 15 12.34 10.04 3.25
C ILE A 15 12.29 10.45 4.72
N ILE A 16 13.12 11.41 5.11
CA ILE A 16 13.15 11.86 6.51
C ILE A 16 11.82 12.55 6.86
N PRO A 17 11.33 12.37 8.11
CA PRO A 17 10.03 12.92 8.51
C PRO A 17 9.90 14.43 8.31
N GLU A 18 10.99 15.17 8.49
CA GLU A 18 10.99 16.63 8.38
C GLU A 18 10.84 17.13 6.94
N ASN A 19 11.08 16.26 5.95
CA ASN A 19 10.90 16.61 4.55
C ASN A 19 9.42 16.45 4.19
N THR A 20 8.71 17.54 4.12
CA THR A 20 7.26 17.56 3.84
C THR A 20 6.93 17.91 2.40
N ALA A 21 7.94 18.01 1.53
CA ALA A 21 7.75 18.50 0.16
C ALA A 21 6.80 17.63 -0.65
N GLN A 22 6.75 16.32 -0.38
CA GLN A 22 5.93 15.40 -1.13
C GLN A 22 4.75 14.82 -0.34
N ASP A 23 4.47 15.36 0.85
CA ASP A 23 3.45 14.78 1.73
C ASP A 23 2.08 14.68 1.04
N THR A 24 1.64 15.74 0.37
CA THR A 24 0.34 15.72 -0.32
C THR A 24 0.31 14.65 -1.41
N TYR A 25 1.38 14.52 -2.17
CA TYR A 25 1.48 13.50 -3.22
C TYR A 25 1.48 12.10 -2.61
N LEU A 26 2.22 11.90 -1.53
CA LEU A 26 2.29 10.59 -0.86
C LEU A 26 0.94 10.19 -0.28
N LEU A 27 0.19 11.13 0.28
CA LEU A 27 -1.16 10.86 0.78
C LEU A 27 -2.10 10.47 -0.37
N MET A 28 -1.94 11.08 -1.52
CA MET A 28 -2.70 10.68 -2.71
C MET A 28 -2.38 9.25 -3.10
N LEU A 29 -1.10 8.85 -3.03
CA LEU A 29 -0.71 7.48 -3.34
C LEU A 29 -1.27 6.47 -2.33
N VAL A 30 -1.33 6.84 -1.05
CA VAL A 30 -1.95 6.00 -0.03
C VAL A 30 -3.42 5.76 -0.37
N ASP A 31 -4.13 6.82 -0.74
CA ASP A 31 -5.54 6.69 -1.11
C ASP A 31 -5.71 5.84 -2.38
N ALA A 32 -4.88 6.07 -3.38
CA ALA A 32 -4.90 5.28 -4.61
C ALA A 32 -4.63 3.81 -4.32
N ALA A 33 -3.67 3.52 -3.44
CA ALA A 33 -3.36 2.15 -3.05
C ALA A 33 -4.56 1.46 -2.40
N ARG A 34 -5.25 2.16 -1.49
CA ARG A 34 -6.47 1.63 -0.88
C ARG A 34 -7.52 1.26 -1.91
N GLN A 35 -7.73 2.15 -2.88
CA GLN A 35 -8.71 1.91 -3.92
C GLN A 35 -8.36 0.71 -4.77
N MET A 36 -7.10 0.58 -5.16
CA MET A 36 -6.66 -0.53 -6.00
C MET A 36 -6.74 -1.86 -5.27
N ILE A 37 -6.39 -1.88 -3.98
CA ILE A 37 -6.49 -3.08 -3.16
C ILE A 37 -7.96 -3.49 -3.02
N THR A 38 -8.84 -2.52 -2.78
CA THR A 38 -10.28 -2.78 -2.65
C THR A 38 -10.85 -3.34 -3.94
N ARG A 39 -10.38 -2.87 -5.09
CA ARG A 39 -10.83 -3.39 -6.39
C ARG A 39 -10.46 -4.84 -6.60
N GLU A 40 -9.43 -5.33 -5.94
CA GLU A 40 -9.06 -6.75 -6.04
C GLU A 40 -9.95 -7.64 -5.19
N GLY A 41 -10.87 -7.07 -4.42
CA GLY A 41 -11.80 -7.82 -3.60
C GLY A 41 -11.42 -7.92 -2.13
N ILE A 42 -10.45 -7.13 -1.69
CA ILE A 42 -9.99 -7.12 -0.31
C ILE A 42 -10.71 -6.02 0.46
N THR A 43 -11.33 -6.39 1.58
CA THR A 43 -11.91 -5.42 2.51
C THR A 43 -10.83 -5.05 3.53
N LEU A 44 -10.32 -3.82 3.42
CA LEU A 44 -9.27 -3.36 4.32
C LEU A 44 -9.82 -3.07 5.70
N THR A 45 -9.06 -3.48 6.72
CA THR A 45 -9.36 -3.21 8.11
C THR A 45 -8.18 -2.44 8.72
N ASP A 46 -8.35 -1.96 9.96
CA ASP A 46 -7.29 -1.19 10.62
C ASP A 46 -6.37 -2.12 11.40
N THR A 47 -5.74 -3.04 10.68
CA THR A 47 -4.79 -3.98 11.26
C THR A 47 -3.39 -3.66 10.76
N THR A 48 -2.38 -4.13 11.48
CA THR A 48 -0.99 -3.97 11.07
C THR A 48 -0.75 -4.59 9.69
N GLU A 49 -1.34 -5.76 9.45
CA GLU A 49 -1.20 -6.45 8.17
C GLU A 49 -1.74 -5.60 7.02
N ASP A 50 -2.96 -5.08 7.19
CA ASP A 50 -3.59 -4.29 6.12
C ASP A 50 -2.90 -2.95 5.94
N ASN A 51 -2.48 -2.31 7.03
CA ASN A 51 -1.75 -1.05 6.94
C ASN A 51 -0.41 -1.25 6.21
N ASN A 52 0.28 -2.35 6.50
CA ASN A 52 1.52 -2.68 5.81
C ASN A 52 1.28 -2.92 4.32
N LEU A 53 0.18 -3.59 3.98
CA LEU A 53 -0.19 -3.85 2.60
C LEU A 53 -0.41 -2.55 1.83
N VAL A 54 -1.12 -1.60 2.44
CA VAL A 54 -1.35 -0.28 1.84
C VAL A 54 -0.03 0.44 1.61
N VAL A 55 0.87 0.43 2.61
CA VAL A 55 2.18 1.08 2.50
C VAL A 55 3.02 0.45 1.39
N MET A 56 3.05 -0.87 1.31
CA MET A 56 3.79 -1.57 0.26
C MET A 56 3.27 -1.21 -1.13
N TYR A 57 1.96 -1.14 -1.28
CA TYR A 57 1.35 -0.80 -2.56
C TYR A 57 1.62 0.66 -2.93
N ALA A 58 1.49 1.57 -1.97
CA ALA A 58 1.79 2.98 -2.21
C ALA A 58 3.26 3.18 -2.58
N ALA A 59 4.17 2.46 -1.92
CA ALA A 59 5.60 2.52 -2.26
C ALA A 59 5.85 2.02 -3.68
N TYR A 60 5.17 0.96 -4.09
CA TYR A 60 5.25 0.48 -5.46
C TYR A 60 4.79 1.56 -6.45
N LEU A 61 3.66 2.20 -6.17
CA LEU A 61 3.16 3.28 -7.03
C LEU A 61 4.14 4.43 -7.12
N TYR A 62 4.78 4.77 -6.01
CA TYR A 62 5.80 5.83 -6.01
C TYR A 62 6.99 5.47 -6.89
N ARG A 63 7.48 4.24 -6.77
CA ARG A 63 8.68 3.82 -7.51
C ARG A 63 8.40 3.63 -8.99
N LYS A 64 7.23 3.12 -9.35
CA LYS A 64 6.93 2.85 -10.76
C LYS A 64 6.84 4.11 -11.60
N ARG A 65 6.59 5.27 -10.99
CA ARG A 65 6.47 6.52 -11.74
C ARG A 65 7.76 6.88 -12.50
N ALA A 66 8.88 6.34 -12.06
CA ALA A 66 10.19 6.61 -12.65
C ALA A 66 10.70 5.46 -13.55
N GLU A 67 9.90 4.42 -13.72
CA GLU A 67 10.31 3.24 -14.48
C GLU A 67 9.59 3.17 -15.82
N ASP A 68 10.34 2.80 -16.86
CA ASP A 68 9.78 2.67 -18.21
C ASP A 68 8.88 1.45 -18.33
N ASN A 69 9.16 0.41 -17.57
CA ASN A 69 8.45 -0.86 -17.68
C ASN A 69 8.20 -1.44 -16.27
N PRO A 70 7.31 -0.79 -15.52
CA PRO A 70 7.11 -1.16 -14.12
C PRO A 70 6.48 -2.54 -13.96
N VAL A 71 7.08 -3.35 -13.11
CA VAL A 71 6.56 -4.67 -12.74
C VAL A 71 6.30 -4.67 -11.25
N MET A 72 5.11 -5.15 -10.85
CA MET A 72 4.79 -5.23 -9.43
C MET A 72 5.76 -6.17 -8.72
N PRO A 73 6.36 -5.76 -7.59
CA PRO A 73 7.24 -6.64 -6.84
C PRO A 73 6.53 -7.95 -6.46
N ARG A 74 7.26 -9.05 -6.57
CA ARG A 74 6.70 -10.36 -6.27
C ARG A 74 6.13 -10.43 -4.84
N MET A 75 6.83 -9.85 -3.90
CA MET A 75 6.36 -9.87 -2.51
C MET A 75 5.03 -9.15 -2.34
N LEU A 76 4.83 -8.04 -3.04
CA LEU A 76 3.58 -7.33 -2.99
C LEU A 76 2.45 -8.16 -3.60
N ARG A 77 2.67 -8.75 -4.77
CA ARG A 77 1.67 -9.60 -5.41
C ARG A 77 1.33 -10.79 -4.52
N TRP A 78 2.32 -11.36 -3.89
CA TRP A 78 2.14 -12.49 -2.99
C TRP A 78 1.32 -12.08 -1.75
N ALA A 79 1.63 -10.92 -1.17
CA ALA A 79 0.90 -10.42 -0.01
C ALA A 79 -0.57 -10.14 -0.36
N LEU A 80 -0.83 -9.58 -1.54
CA LEU A 80 -2.19 -9.33 -2.01
C LEU A 80 -2.96 -10.64 -2.17
N ASN A 81 -2.33 -11.63 -2.79
CA ASN A 81 -2.97 -12.93 -3.01
C ASN A 81 -3.28 -13.63 -1.70
N ASN A 82 -2.36 -13.58 -0.75
CA ASN A 82 -2.57 -14.19 0.57
C ASN A 82 -3.70 -13.50 1.32
N ARG A 83 -3.76 -12.18 1.26
CA ARG A 83 -4.81 -11.44 1.95
C ARG A 83 -6.18 -11.71 1.31
N LEU A 84 -6.23 -11.79 -0.02
CA LEU A 84 -7.45 -12.09 -0.73
C LEU A 84 -7.94 -13.50 -0.43
N PHE A 85 -7.03 -14.45 -0.39
CA PHE A 85 -7.36 -15.83 -0.03
C PHE A 85 -7.92 -15.91 1.39
N SER A 86 -7.31 -15.21 2.32
CA SER A 86 -7.78 -15.16 3.70
C SER A 86 -9.20 -14.62 3.79
N ALA A 87 -9.51 -13.56 3.04
CA ALA A 87 -10.84 -12.98 3.01
C ALA A 87 -11.88 -13.98 2.47
N LYS A 88 -11.52 -14.72 1.42
CA LYS A 88 -12.41 -15.71 0.82
C LYS A 88 -12.69 -16.88 1.78
N VAL A 89 -11.67 -17.33 2.48
CA VAL A 89 -11.81 -18.42 3.43
C VAL A 89 -12.77 -18.03 4.55
N VAL A 90 -12.64 -16.79 5.06
CA VAL A 90 -13.52 -16.28 6.09
C VAL A 90 -14.95 -16.14 5.56
N ALA A 91 -15.10 -15.69 4.32
CA ALA A 91 -16.42 -15.50 3.72
C ALA A 91 -17.15 -16.84 3.50
N ASP A 92 -16.41 -17.92 3.29
CA ASP A 92 -16.97 -19.23 3.06
C ASP A 92 -17.38 -19.95 4.35
N VAL A 93 -17.00 -19.42 5.48
CA VAL A 93 -17.36 -19.97 6.78
C VAL A 93 -18.64 -19.33 7.31
#